data_7efeb0215da53a97a61a2bddc0b5fbd7
#
_entry.id   7efeb0215da53a97a61a2bddc0b5fbd7
#
_cell.length_a   1.000
_cell.length_b   1.000
_cell.length_c   1.000
_cell.angle_alpha   90.00
_cell.angle_beta   90.00
_cell.angle_gamma   90.00
#
_symmetry.space_group_name_H-M   'P 1'
#
loop_
_entity.id
_entity.type
_entity.pdbx_description
1 polymer ?
#
loop_
_entity_poly.entity_id
_entity_poly.type
_entity_poly.pdbx_seq_one_letter_code
_entity_poly.pdbx_strand_id
1 'polypeptide(L)' 'MSDIHWEEPYCGEGNNCFRLGTDTEGNGFIAIRGEEDRYLTDSREALQQMIRDIKAGKADHLL' A
#
# COMPACT_ATOMS: atom_id res chain seq x y z
N MET A 1 -12.93 0.70 -16.76
CA MET A 1 -11.55 0.70 -16.25
C MET A 1 -11.52 1.51 -14.97
N SER A 2 -11.13 0.89 -13.87
CA SER A 2 -11.11 1.60 -12.60
C SER A 2 -9.80 2.33 -12.43
N ASP A 3 -9.88 3.55 -11.98
CA ASP A 3 -8.70 4.33 -11.67
C ASP A 3 -8.29 4.08 -10.22
N ILE A 4 -7.02 3.81 -10.03
CA ILE A 4 -6.46 3.61 -8.70
C ILE A 4 -6.21 4.98 -8.10
N HIS A 5 -6.71 5.19 -6.89
CA HIS A 5 -6.40 6.38 -6.12
C HIS A 5 -5.17 6.08 -5.26
N TRP A 6 -4.05 6.65 -5.63
CA TRP A 6 -2.80 6.45 -4.91
C TRP A 6 -2.65 7.49 -3.80
N GLU A 7 -2.32 7.00 -2.61
CA GLU A 7 -2.05 7.88 -1.47
C GLU A 7 -0.63 8.43 -1.54
N GLU A 8 -0.32 9.38 -0.68
CA GLU A 8 1.04 9.90 -0.56
C GLU A 8 2.00 8.75 -0.27
N PRO A 9 3.15 8.71 -0.92
CA PRO A 9 4.10 7.63 -0.69
C PRO A 9 4.77 7.74 0.67
N TYR A 10 5.14 6.58 1.20
CA TYR A 10 5.86 6.48 2.47
C TYR A 10 7.35 6.54 2.16
N CYS A 11 7.92 7.73 2.19
CA CYS A 11 9.32 7.97 1.86
C CYS A 11 10.08 8.35 3.11
N GLY A 12 11.13 7.58 3.40
CA GLY A 12 12.11 8.00 4.37
C GLY A 12 13.33 8.55 3.66
N GLU A 13 14.47 8.33 4.22
CA GLU A 13 15.73 8.62 3.56
C GLU A 13 16.08 7.45 2.67
N GLY A 14 15.91 7.59 1.41
CA GLY A 14 16.18 6.54 0.46
C GLY A 14 15.56 6.85 -0.86
N ASN A 15 15.78 5.99 -1.81
CA ASN A 15 15.39 6.25 -3.19
C ASN A 15 14.02 5.70 -3.54
N ASN A 16 13.59 4.65 -2.85
CA ASN A 16 12.33 3.98 -3.16
C ASN A 16 11.36 4.14 -2.02
N CYS A 17 10.11 4.38 -2.35
CA CYS A 17 9.07 4.61 -1.37
C CYS A 17 7.90 3.69 -1.67
N PHE A 18 7.40 3.02 -0.65
CA PHE A 18 6.15 2.26 -0.82
C PHE A 18 4.98 3.22 -0.94
N ARG A 19 4.00 2.78 -1.68
CA ARG A 19 2.80 3.57 -1.93
C ARG A 19 1.59 2.68 -1.83
N LEU A 20 0.54 3.15 -1.18
CA LEU A 20 -0.73 2.43 -1.04
C LEU A 20 -1.77 3.10 -1.91
N GLY A 21 -2.70 2.29 -2.39
CA GLY A 21 -3.79 2.81 -3.20
C GLY A 21 -5.07 2.02 -3.00
N THR A 22 -6.16 2.61 -3.41
CA THR A 22 -7.48 1.96 -3.38
C THR A 22 -8.23 2.35 -4.65
N ASP A 23 -9.30 1.62 -4.94
CA ASP A 23 -10.20 2.00 -6.02
C ASP A 23 -11.65 1.95 -5.52
N THR A 24 -12.60 2.26 -6.40
CA THR A 24 -14.01 2.27 -6.05
C THR A 24 -14.65 0.89 -6.12
N GLU A 25 -13.90 -0.13 -6.53
CA GLU A 25 -14.41 -1.50 -6.69
C GLU A 25 -14.04 -2.40 -5.52
N GLY A 26 -13.50 -1.83 -4.45
CA GLY A 26 -13.18 -2.59 -3.25
C GLY A 26 -11.83 -3.27 -3.29
N ASN A 27 -10.88 -2.74 -4.05
CA ASN A 27 -9.53 -3.29 -4.12
C ASN A 27 -8.52 -2.41 -3.41
N GLY A 28 -7.46 -3.05 -2.89
CA GLY A 28 -6.31 -2.37 -2.33
C GLY A 28 -5.07 -2.66 -3.16
N PHE A 29 -4.12 -1.74 -3.13
CA PHE A 29 -2.93 -1.82 -3.97
C PHE A 29 -1.70 -1.39 -3.19
N ILE A 30 -0.58 -2.04 -3.50
CA ILE A 30 0.72 -1.67 -2.94
C ILE A 30 1.69 -1.61 -4.13
N ALA A 31 2.44 -0.53 -4.20
CA ALA A 31 3.42 -0.35 -5.27
C ALA A 31 4.63 0.41 -4.76
N ILE A 32 5.62 0.54 -5.62
CA ILE A 32 6.78 1.39 -5.40
C ILE A 32 6.52 2.68 -6.17
N ARG A 33 6.78 3.82 -5.55
CA ARG A 33 6.66 5.11 -6.22
C ARG A 33 7.52 5.11 -7.48
N GLY A 34 6.93 5.50 -8.59
CA GLY A 34 7.59 5.47 -9.90
C GLY A 34 7.40 4.18 -10.64
N GLU A 35 6.86 3.13 -9.97
CA GLU A 35 6.60 1.84 -10.59
C GLU A 35 5.17 1.40 -10.33
N GLU A 36 4.24 2.34 -10.34
CA GLU A 36 2.84 2.07 -10.02
C GLU A 36 2.14 1.16 -11.04
N ASP A 37 2.75 0.93 -12.18
CA ASP A 37 2.26 -0.03 -13.15
C ASP A 37 2.54 -1.49 -12.75
N ARG A 38 3.35 -1.70 -11.72
CA ARG A 38 3.73 -3.02 -11.22
C ARG A 38 3.24 -3.20 -9.79
N TYR A 39 1.95 -3.04 -9.59
CA TYR A 39 1.40 -3.10 -8.25
C TYR A 39 1.01 -4.52 -7.85
N LEU A 40 0.96 -4.74 -6.54
CA LEU A 40 0.28 -5.88 -5.94
C LEU A 40 -1.14 -5.45 -5.61
N THR A 41 -2.08 -6.37 -5.73
CA THR A 41 -3.46 -6.05 -5.44
C THR A 41 -4.14 -7.18 -4.69
N ASP A 42 -5.05 -6.82 -3.82
CA ASP A 42 -5.92 -7.73 -3.07
C ASP A 42 -7.17 -6.92 -2.71
N SER A 43 -8.04 -7.50 -1.90
CA SER A 43 -9.22 -6.78 -1.46
C SER A 43 -8.84 -5.59 -0.57
N ARG A 44 -9.74 -4.61 -0.50
CA ARG A 44 -9.56 -3.47 0.40
C ARG A 44 -9.50 -3.94 1.86
N GLU A 45 -10.28 -4.97 2.20
CA GLU A 45 -10.28 -5.55 3.55
C GLU A 45 -8.92 -6.14 3.90
N ALA A 46 -8.25 -6.78 2.93
CA ALA A 46 -6.90 -7.31 3.15
C ALA A 46 -5.92 -6.19 3.43
N LEU A 47 -6.01 -5.10 2.69
CA LEU A 47 -5.16 -3.93 2.91
C LEU A 47 -5.43 -3.34 4.31
N GLN A 48 -6.70 -3.20 4.68
CA GLN A 48 -7.08 -2.68 5.98
C GLN A 48 -6.56 -3.57 7.11
N GLN A 49 -6.63 -4.89 6.95
CA GLN A 49 -6.14 -5.82 7.96
C GLN A 49 -4.63 -5.68 8.12
N MET A 50 -3.91 -5.55 7.02
CA MET A 50 -2.46 -5.32 7.08
C MET A 50 -2.14 -4.06 7.85
N ILE A 51 -2.86 -2.97 7.58
CA ILE A 51 -2.63 -1.70 8.28
C ILE A 51 -2.89 -1.86 9.77
N ARG A 52 -3.99 -2.53 10.15
CA ARG A 52 -4.30 -2.76 11.55
C ARG A 52 -3.24 -3.62 12.23
N ASP A 53 -2.74 -4.63 11.54
CA ASP A 53 -1.69 -5.51 12.08
C ASP A 53 -0.39 -4.77 12.28
N ILE A 54 -0.01 -3.91 11.35
CA ILE A 54 1.18 -3.07 11.49
C ILE A 54 1.01 -2.13 12.69
N LYS A 55 -0.15 -1.52 12.81
CA LYS A 55 -0.45 -0.61 13.91
C LYS A 55 -0.42 -1.34 15.26
N ALA A 56 -0.77 -2.62 15.28
CA ALA A 56 -0.74 -3.44 16.49
C ALA A 56 0.66 -3.97 16.83
N GLY A 57 1.66 -3.67 16.03
CA GLY A 57 3.04 -4.04 16.29
C GLY A 57 3.49 -5.35 15.68
N LYS A 58 2.68 -5.97 14.82
CA LYS A 58 3.02 -7.28 14.26
C LYS A 58 4.23 -7.23 13.32
N ALA A 59 4.59 -6.07 12.84
CA ALA A 59 5.73 -5.89 11.94
C ALA A 59 6.93 -5.25 12.63
N ASP A 60 6.87 -5.05 13.94
CA ASP A 60 7.93 -4.34 14.68
C ASP A 60 9.27 -5.04 14.60
N HIS A 61 9.26 -6.37 14.44
CA HIS A 61 10.50 -7.15 14.34
C HIS A 61 11.29 -6.82 13.05
N LEU A 62 10.68 -6.10 12.10
CA LEU A 62 11.37 -5.68 10.88
C LEU A 62 12.07 -4.34 11.04
N LEU A 63 11.88 -3.69 12.16
CA LEU A 63 12.50 -2.38 12.42
C LEU A 63 13.92 -2.50 12.92
#